data_003334dc0bcfcd7d92c54e7bb5a5c4c2
#
_entry.id   003334dc0bcfcd7d92c54e7bb5a5c4c2
#
_cell.length_a   1.000
_cell.length_b   1.000
_cell.length_c   1.000
_cell.angle_alpha   90.00
_cell.angle_beta   90.00
_cell.angle_gamma   90.00
#
_symmetry.space_group_name_H-M   'P 1'
#
loop_
_entity.id
_entity.type
_entity.pdbx_description
1 polymer ?
#
loop_
_entity_poly.entity_id
_entity_poly.type
_entity_poly.pdbx_seq_one_letter_code
_entity_poly.pdbx_strand_id
1 'polypeptide(L)'
;MFNKVLIAEDHEIRNLGVIKTLEELQITDYEFVSYCDDAVSKLKTAISEENPYDLLITDLSFDTDLREQKLSSGQELIAEVRQLQPNIKIIAFSIEKKPSIIDELFKKHHINGFVSKGRNDGKELKSAIKKVFENKIVIPQEIINSIRNNSFEFTNYDVYLVELLAKGWRQQEIEDHFKNTNIKPDSRSSIEKRLSELRESLSAKNNTEMVVLCKDLGII
;
A
#
# COMPACT_ATOMS: atom_id res chain seq x y z
N MET A 1 -0.76 -26.46 2.86
CA MET A 1 -1.51 -25.29 2.36
C MET A 1 -2.29 -24.72 3.54
N PHE A 2 -2.74 -23.46 3.50
CA PHE A 2 -3.57 -22.88 4.56
C PHE A 2 -4.82 -23.71 4.80
N ASN A 3 -5.25 -23.84 6.06
CA ASN A 3 -6.42 -24.63 6.42
C ASN A 3 -7.67 -23.75 6.41
N LYS A 4 -7.63 -22.55 7.02
CA LYS A 4 -8.78 -21.67 7.17
C LYS A 4 -8.44 -20.24 6.71
N VAL A 5 -9.23 -19.69 5.78
CA VAL A 5 -8.97 -18.40 5.14
C VAL A 5 -10.13 -17.45 5.34
N LEU A 6 -9.84 -16.20 5.72
CA LEU A 6 -10.81 -15.12 5.73
C LEU A 6 -10.56 -14.19 4.54
N ILE A 7 -11.64 -13.84 3.84
CA ILE A 7 -11.62 -12.89 2.71
C ILE A 7 -12.42 -11.66 3.14
N ALA A 8 -11.82 -10.47 3.04
CA ALA A 8 -12.49 -9.19 3.26
C ALA A 8 -12.46 -8.39 1.94
N GLU A 9 -13.58 -8.35 1.27
CA GLU A 9 -13.76 -7.72 -0.05
C GLU A 9 -15.23 -7.31 -0.23
N ASP A 10 -15.51 -6.07 -0.53
CA ASP A 10 -16.86 -5.53 -0.68
C ASP A 10 -17.48 -5.79 -2.07
N HIS A 11 -16.67 -6.09 -3.08
CA HIS A 11 -17.12 -6.36 -4.43
C HIS A 11 -17.36 -7.86 -4.68
N GLU A 12 -18.62 -8.24 -4.88
CA GLU A 12 -19.05 -9.63 -5.06
C GLU A 12 -18.31 -10.36 -6.21
N ILE A 13 -18.14 -9.73 -7.37
CA ILE A 13 -17.46 -10.33 -8.52
C ILE A 13 -15.99 -10.64 -8.21
N ARG A 14 -15.33 -9.79 -7.42
CA ARG A 14 -13.93 -9.99 -7.01
C ARG A 14 -13.82 -11.12 -6.00
N ASN A 15 -14.78 -11.23 -5.09
CA ASN A 15 -14.88 -12.36 -4.16
C ASN A 15 -14.90 -13.69 -4.90
N LEU A 16 -15.70 -13.81 -5.98
CA LEU A 16 -15.76 -15.03 -6.80
C LEU A 16 -14.39 -15.38 -7.40
N GLY A 17 -13.60 -14.39 -7.82
CA GLY A 17 -12.24 -14.59 -8.33
C GLY A 17 -11.29 -15.14 -7.26
N VAL A 18 -11.36 -14.60 -6.04
CA VAL A 18 -10.57 -15.08 -4.90
C VAL A 18 -10.98 -16.49 -4.51
N ILE A 19 -12.29 -16.76 -4.38
CA ILE A 19 -12.85 -18.07 -4.05
C ILE A 19 -12.38 -19.12 -5.06
N LYS A 20 -12.52 -18.86 -6.36
CA LYS A 20 -12.03 -19.75 -7.40
C LYS A 20 -10.54 -20.07 -7.26
N THR A 21 -9.74 -19.05 -6.89
CA THR A 21 -8.31 -19.23 -6.66
C THR A 21 -8.03 -20.15 -5.48
N LEU A 22 -8.81 -20.04 -4.39
CA LEU A 22 -8.69 -20.91 -3.23
C LEU A 22 -9.09 -22.34 -3.55
N GLU A 23 -10.20 -22.54 -4.28
CA GLU A 23 -10.66 -23.88 -4.73
C GLU A 23 -9.62 -24.57 -5.62
N GLU A 24 -9.00 -23.83 -6.57
CA GLU A 24 -7.90 -24.35 -7.39
C GLU A 24 -6.65 -24.75 -6.57
N LEU A 25 -6.51 -24.21 -5.36
CA LEU A 25 -5.47 -24.55 -4.39
C LEU A 25 -5.92 -25.63 -3.40
N GLN A 26 -7.15 -26.17 -3.55
CA GLN A 26 -7.77 -27.14 -2.64
C GLN A 26 -7.92 -26.61 -1.22
N ILE A 27 -8.12 -25.30 -1.08
CA ILE A 27 -8.47 -24.65 0.19
C ILE A 27 -9.98 -24.54 0.22
N THR A 28 -10.63 -25.34 1.07
CA THR A 28 -12.10 -25.49 1.12
C THR A 28 -12.72 -24.80 2.33
N ASP A 29 -11.96 -24.54 3.37
CA ASP A 29 -12.43 -23.81 4.56
C ASP A 29 -12.07 -22.32 4.41
N TYR A 30 -13.05 -21.56 3.92
CA TYR A 30 -12.95 -20.11 3.78
C TYR A 30 -14.26 -19.43 4.10
N GLU A 31 -14.16 -18.23 4.62
CA GLU A 31 -15.28 -17.32 4.84
C GLU A 31 -14.99 -16.00 4.14
N PHE A 32 -16.03 -15.32 3.69
CA PHE A 32 -15.90 -13.97 3.14
C PHE A 32 -16.83 -12.99 3.85
N VAL A 33 -16.40 -11.73 3.88
CA VAL A 33 -17.16 -10.62 4.45
C VAL A 33 -16.98 -9.37 3.57
N SER A 34 -18.03 -8.55 3.53
CA SER A 34 -18.02 -7.30 2.77
C SER A 34 -17.65 -6.07 3.61
N TYR A 35 -17.50 -6.22 4.91
CA TYR A 35 -17.21 -5.13 5.85
C TYR A 35 -16.01 -5.46 6.74
N CYS A 36 -15.19 -4.46 7.00
CA CYS A 36 -14.04 -4.60 7.89
C CYS A 36 -14.43 -5.01 9.33
N ASP A 37 -15.51 -4.46 9.85
CA ASP A 37 -16.01 -4.78 11.19
C ASP A 37 -16.49 -6.23 11.29
N ASP A 38 -17.08 -6.77 10.22
CA ASP A 38 -17.48 -8.18 10.17
C ASP A 38 -16.25 -9.10 10.13
N ALA A 39 -15.17 -8.70 9.44
CA ALA A 39 -13.92 -9.44 9.47
C ALA A 39 -13.34 -9.53 10.88
N VAL A 40 -13.32 -8.42 11.62
CA VAL A 40 -12.87 -8.40 13.03
C VAL A 40 -13.76 -9.28 13.91
N SER A 41 -15.07 -9.24 13.71
CA SER A 41 -16.02 -10.07 14.45
C SER A 41 -15.76 -11.56 14.21
N LYS A 42 -15.58 -11.97 12.95
CA LYS A 42 -15.25 -13.35 12.56
C LYS A 42 -13.93 -13.82 13.16
N LEU A 43 -12.90 -12.98 13.13
CA LEU A 43 -11.61 -13.28 13.74
C LEU A 43 -11.73 -13.52 15.26
N LYS A 44 -12.44 -12.65 15.97
CA LYS A 44 -12.65 -12.79 17.41
C LYS A 44 -13.39 -14.09 17.75
N THR A 45 -14.43 -14.42 16.99
CA THR A 45 -15.18 -15.68 17.14
C THR A 45 -14.28 -16.89 16.92
N ALA A 46 -13.53 -16.91 15.80
CA ALA A 46 -12.63 -18.01 15.45
C ALA A 46 -11.53 -18.23 16.51
N ILE A 47 -11.00 -17.14 17.08
CA ILE A 47 -10.03 -17.21 18.18
C ILE A 47 -10.68 -17.82 19.44
N SER A 48 -11.91 -17.40 19.79
CA SER A 48 -12.61 -17.91 20.97
C SER A 48 -12.99 -19.38 20.85
N GLU A 49 -13.18 -19.88 19.62
CA GLU A 49 -13.50 -21.27 19.30
C GLU A 49 -12.24 -22.14 19.10
N GLU A 50 -11.06 -21.60 19.39
CA GLU A 50 -9.76 -22.27 19.20
C GLU A 50 -9.52 -22.76 17.76
N ASN A 51 -10.18 -22.12 16.78
CA ASN A 51 -10.06 -22.42 15.35
C ASN A 51 -9.74 -21.14 14.54
N PRO A 52 -8.58 -20.51 14.78
CA PRO A 52 -8.23 -19.23 14.16
C PRO A 52 -7.98 -19.36 12.66
N TYR A 53 -8.10 -18.25 11.95
CA TYR A 53 -7.73 -18.18 10.53
C TYR A 53 -6.20 -18.21 10.35
N ASP A 54 -5.74 -18.92 9.32
CA ASP A 54 -4.33 -18.98 8.96
C ASP A 54 -3.92 -17.83 8.05
N LEU A 55 -4.87 -17.36 7.21
CA LEU A 55 -4.65 -16.35 6.19
C LEU A 55 -5.82 -15.36 6.15
N LEU A 56 -5.51 -14.08 6.08
CA LEU A 56 -6.42 -13.02 5.68
C LEU A 56 -6.04 -12.55 4.27
N ILE A 57 -7.02 -12.50 3.36
CA ILE A 57 -6.91 -11.80 2.07
C ILE A 57 -7.85 -10.61 2.14
N THR A 58 -7.34 -9.39 2.01
CA THR A 58 -8.15 -8.18 2.15
C THR A 58 -7.91 -7.18 1.05
N ASP A 59 -8.97 -6.51 0.57
CA ASP A 59 -8.79 -5.24 -0.13
C ASP A 59 -8.33 -4.15 0.87
N LEU A 60 -7.83 -3.05 0.35
CA LEU A 60 -7.50 -1.84 1.10
C LEU A 60 -8.60 -0.80 1.03
N SER A 61 -9.41 -0.82 -0.02
CA SER A 61 -10.49 0.14 -0.27
C SER A 61 -11.83 -0.55 -0.10
N PHE A 62 -12.67 0.00 0.75
CA PHE A 62 -14.05 -0.43 0.98
C PHE A 62 -14.98 0.72 0.67
N ASP A 63 -16.08 0.45 -0.04
CA ASP A 63 -17.09 1.43 -0.34
C ASP A 63 -17.85 1.83 0.93
N THR A 64 -18.12 3.13 1.07
CA THR A 64 -18.95 3.64 2.16
C THR A 64 -20.43 3.54 1.79
N ASP A 65 -21.21 2.95 2.65
CA ASP A 65 -22.68 2.89 2.54
C ASP A 65 -23.37 3.52 3.77
N LEU A 66 -24.64 3.21 3.96
CA LEU A 66 -25.42 3.72 5.09
C LEU A 66 -25.17 2.99 6.42
N ARG A 67 -24.40 1.89 6.41
CA ARG A 67 -24.05 1.15 7.61
C ARG A 67 -22.92 1.87 8.34
N GLU A 68 -23.15 2.19 9.61
CA GLU A 68 -22.08 2.71 10.47
C GLU A 68 -21.00 1.63 10.67
N GLN A 69 -19.77 1.99 10.39
CA GLN A 69 -18.60 1.15 10.53
C GLN A 69 -17.55 1.84 11.40
N LYS A 70 -16.85 1.06 12.21
CA LYS A 70 -15.71 1.53 13.02
C LYS A 70 -14.43 1.56 12.17
N LEU A 71 -14.28 0.57 11.29
CA LEU A 71 -13.15 0.44 10.39
C LEU A 71 -13.62 0.73 8.96
N SER A 72 -13.04 1.74 8.34
CA SER A 72 -13.43 2.23 7.03
C SER A 72 -12.50 1.76 5.89
N SER A 73 -11.38 1.11 6.23
CA SER A 73 -10.36 0.71 5.26
C SER A 73 -9.68 -0.60 5.61
N GLY A 74 -9.16 -1.29 4.59
CA GLY A 74 -8.36 -2.49 4.81
C GLY A 74 -7.05 -2.22 5.56
N GLN A 75 -6.52 -1.00 5.52
CA GLN A 75 -5.36 -0.63 6.34
C GLN A 75 -5.69 -0.66 7.84
N GLU A 76 -6.84 -0.11 8.22
CA GLU A 76 -7.33 -0.15 9.60
C GLU A 76 -7.64 -1.58 10.02
N LEU A 77 -8.25 -2.37 9.12
CA LEU A 77 -8.49 -3.79 9.36
C LEU A 77 -7.18 -4.56 9.61
N ILE A 78 -6.17 -4.38 8.76
CA ILE A 78 -4.87 -5.02 8.93
C ILE A 78 -4.23 -4.66 10.28
N ALA A 79 -4.32 -3.39 10.69
CA ALA A 79 -3.78 -2.94 11.96
C ALA A 79 -4.47 -3.62 13.15
N GLU A 80 -5.81 -3.70 13.14
CA GLU A 80 -6.60 -4.36 14.19
C GLU A 80 -6.34 -5.87 14.21
N VAL A 81 -6.33 -6.52 13.05
CA VAL A 81 -6.04 -7.95 12.91
C VAL A 81 -4.66 -8.30 13.46
N ARG A 82 -3.66 -7.46 13.23
CA ARG A 82 -2.31 -7.68 13.73
C ARG A 82 -2.24 -7.61 15.26
N GLN A 83 -3.12 -6.84 15.90
CA GLN A 83 -3.24 -6.80 17.36
C GLN A 83 -3.96 -8.06 17.91
N LEU A 84 -5.03 -8.49 17.24
CA LEU A 84 -5.82 -9.64 17.66
C LEU A 84 -5.12 -10.99 17.45
N GLN A 85 -4.47 -11.14 16.29
CA GLN A 85 -3.79 -12.37 15.89
C GLN A 85 -2.43 -12.05 15.26
N PRO A 86 -1.38 -11.82 16.05
CA PRO A 86 -0.06 -11.35 15.57
C PRO A 86 0.58 -12.22 14.48
N ASN A 87 0.30 -13.52 14.47
CA ASN A 87 0.95 -14.48 13.58
C ASN A 87 0.17 -14.84 12.32
N ILE A 88 -1.06 -14.32 12.14
CA ILE A 88 -1.87 -14.58 10.95
C ILE A 88 -1.11 -14.11 9.71
N LYS A 89 -1.16 -14.87 8.62
CA LYS A 89 -0.63 -14.41 7.34
C LYS A 89 -1.61 -13.44 6.71
N ILE A 90 -1.09 -12.36 6.10
CA ILE A 90 -1.92 -11.31 5.48
C ILE A 90 -1.43 -11.07 4.06
N ILE A 91 -2.36 -11.15 3.11
CA ILE A 91 -2.17 -10.72 1.72
C ILE A 91 -3.13 -9.57 1.46
N ALA A 92 -2.60 -8.39 1.14
CA ALA A 92 -3.38 -7.30 0.59
C ALA A 92 -3.60 -7.54 -0.91
N PHE A 93 -4.85 -7.53 -1.35
CA PHE A 93 -5.26 -7.70 -2.74
C PHE A 93 -6.03 -6.46 -3.19
N SER A 94 -5.36 -5.49 -3.82
CA SER A 94 -5.91 -4.14 -4.02
C SER A 94 -5.53 -3.51 -5.34
N ILE A 95 -6.30 -2.48 -5.74
CA ILE A 95 -5.95 -1.59 -6.85
C ILE A 95 -4.95 -0.50 -6.45
N GLU A 96 -4.59 -0.39 -5.17
CA GLU A 96 -3.65 0.61 -4.68
C GLU A 96 -2.28 0.47 -5.37
N LYS A 97 -1.72 1.59 -5.79
CA LYS A 97 -0.44 1.64 -6.51
C LYS A 97 0.60 2.55 -5.85
N LYS A 98 0.21 3.27 -4.80
CA LYS A 98 1.12 4.19 -4.11
C LYS A 98 2.18 3.41 -3.34
N PRO A 99 3.48 3.52 -3.73
CA PRO A 99 4.54 2.78 -3.08
C PRO A 99 4.68 3.08 -1.60
N SER A 100 4.41 4.33 -1.17
CA SER A 100 4.45 4.73 0.24
C SER A 100 3.44 3.98 1.11
N ILE A 101 2.21 3.80 0.61
CA ILE A 101 1.17 3.04 1.31
C ILE A 101 1.56 1.57 1.40
N ILE A 102 2.03 0.99 0.28
CA ILE A 102 2.42 -0.42 0.24
C ILE A 102 3.64 -0.68 1.11
N ASP A 103 4.63 0.22 1.10
CA ASP A 103 5.81 0.13 1.97
C ASP A 103 5.43 0.19 3.45
N GLU A 104 4.49 1.07 3.83
CA GLU A 104 3.96 1.16 5.19
C GLU A 104 3.31 -0.17 5.64
N LEU A 105 2.52 -0.82 4.77
CA LEU A 105 1.91 -2.10 5.07
C LEU A 105 2.95 -3.17 5.41
N PHE A 106 4.08 -3.21 4.69
CA PHE A 106 5.16 -4.16 4.97
C PHE A 106 5.95 -3.78 6.22
N LYS A 107 6.33 -2.52 6.37
CA LYS A 107 7.20 -2.05 7.48
C LYS A 107 6.48 -1.98 8.81
N LYS A 108 5.26 -1.42 8.82
CA LYS A 108 4.51 -1.16 10.04
C LYS A 108 3.57 -2.30 10.43
N HIS A 109 2.90 -2.89 9.45
CA HIS A 109 1.88 -3.91 9.69
C HIS A 109 2.34 -5.32 9.36
N HIS A 110 3.57 -5.48 8.86
CA HIS A 110 4.21 -6.77 8.60
C HIS A 110 3.33 -7.72 7.78
N ILE A 111 2.68 -7.21 6.70
CA ILE A 111 1.95 -8.06 5.78
C ILE A 111 2.90 -9.04 5.07
N ASN A 112 2.37 -10.16 4.61
CA ASN A 112 3.18 -11.20 3.99
C ASN A 112 3.14 -11.13 2.46
N GLY A 113 2.14 -10.48 1.88
CA GLY A 113 2.04 -10.32 0.45
C GLY A 113 1.19 -9.12 0.04
N PHE A 114 1.52 -8.56 -1.12
CA PHE A 114 0.70 -7.60 -1.82
C PHE A 114 0.52 -8.08 -3.26
N VAL A 115 -0.72 -8.08 -3.72
CA VAL A 115 -1.08 -8.45 -5.10
C VAL A 115 -1.92 -7.32 -5.68
N SER A 116 -1.45 -6.76 -6.81
CA SER A 116 -2.19 -5.72 -7.52
C SER A 116 -3.36 -6.34 -8.29
N LYS A 117 -4.57 -5.80 -8.11
CA LYS A 117 -5.73 -6.17 -8.93
C LYS A 117 -5.51 -5.70 -10.37
N GLY A 118 -5.72 -6.61 -11.34
CA GLY A 118 -5.49 -6.33 -12.75
C GLY A 118 -5.75 -7.52 -13.66
N ARG A 119 -5.16 -7.49 -14.85
CA ARG A 119 -5.44 -8.46 -15.91
C ARG A 119 -5.04 -9.92 -15.57
N ASN A 120 -4.02 -10.11 -14.74
CA ASN A 120 -3.47 -11.42 -14.36
C ASN A 120 -3.60 -11.72 -12.86
N ASP A 121 -4.42 -10.96 -12.16
CA ASP A 121 -4.53 -10.96 -10.70
C ASP A 121 -4.81 -12.35 -10.09
N GLY A 122 -5.64 -13.16 -10.69
CA GLY A 122 -5.91 -14.52 -10.21
C GLY A 122 -4.66 -15.42 -10.23
N LYS A 123 -3.81 -15.32 -11.28
CA LYS A 123 -2.54 -16.08 -11.35
C LYS A 123 -1.54 -15.57 -10.31
N GLU A 124 -1.47 -14.24 -10.15
CA GLU A 124 -0.57 -13.60 -9.20
C GLU A 124 -1.00 -13.90 -7.77
N LEU A 125 -2.30 -13.85 -7.47
CA LEU A 125 -2.86 -14.21 -6.16
C LEU A 125 -2.57 -15.68 -5.83
N LYS A 126 -2.79 -16.59 -6.78
CA LYS A 126 -2.47 -18.02 -6.63
C LYS A 126 -0.98 -18.25 -6.30
N SER A 127 -0.10 -17.55 -7.01
CA SER A 127 1.34 -17.60 -6.75
C SER A 127 1.69 -17.02 -5.37
N ALA A 128 1.06 -15.88 -5.01
CA ALA A 128 1.28 -15.22 -3.73
C ALA A 128 0.87 -16.12 -2.55
N ILE A 129 -0.31 -16.74 -2.61
CA ILE A 129 -0.79 -17.65 -1.56
C ILE A 129 0.21 -18.78 -1.33
N LYS A 130 0.72 -19.43 -2.40
CA LYS A 130 1.75 -20.47 -2.29
C LYS A 130 3.03 -19.98 -1.63
N LYS A 131 3.54 -18.84 -2.08
CA LYS A 131 4.79 -18.26 -1.55
C LYS A 131 4.65 -17.84 -0.08
N VAL A 132 3.51 -17.24 0.29
CA VAL A 132 3.24 -16.83 1.67
C VAL A 132 3.10 -18.05 2.58
N PHE A 133 2.50 -19.13 2.10
CA PHE A 133 2.48 -20.41 2.82
C PHE A 133 3.91 -20.95 3.08
N GLU A 134 4.82 -20.76 2.13
CA GLU A 134 6.25 -21.10 2.29
C GLU A 134 7.01 -20.05 3.14
N ASN A 135 6.33 -19.16 3.84
CA ASN A 135 6.91 -18.05 4.61
C ASN A 135 7.74 -17.05 3.79
N LYS A 136 7.51 -16.97 2.47
CA LYS A 136 8.13 -15.96 1.61
C LYS A 136 7.29 -14.69 1.59
N ILE A 137 7.94 -13.54 1.55
CA ILE A 137 7.28 -12.24 1.36
C ILE A 137 7.07 -12.02 -0.14
N VAL A 138 5.88 -11.55 -0.52
CA VAL A 138 5.51 -11.27 -1.90
C VAL A 138 5.27 -9.79 -2.10
N ILE A 139 6.20 -9.12 -2.78
CA ILE A 139 6.13 -7.70 -3.12
C ILE A 139 6.07 -7.59 -4.64
N PRO A 140 5.16 -6.79 -5.22
CA PRO A 140 5.13 -6.52 -6.65
C PRO A 140 6.47 -5.96 -7.16
N GLN A 141 6.92 -6.38 -8.33
CA GLN A 141 8.20 -5.95 -8.88
C GLN A 141 8.27 -4.44 -9.10
N GLU A 142 7.15 -3.84 -9.46
CA GLU A 142 7.02 -2.38 -9.64
C GLU A 142 7.32 -1.63 -8.34
N ILE A 143 6.84 -2.17 -7.21
CA ILE A 143 7.11 -1.62 -5.88
C ILE A 143 8.57 -1.83 -5.48
N ILE A 144 9.15 -3.01 -5.75
CA ILE A 144 10.57 -3.26 -5.51
C ILE A 144 11.42 -2.27 -6.30
N ASN A 145 11.07 -2.02 -7.56
CA ASN A 145 11.78 -1.07 -8.40
C ASN A 145 11.63 0.36 -7.88
N SER A 146 10.45 0.75 -7.42
CA SER A 146 10.24 2.07 -6.83
C SER A 146 10.99 2.24 -5.50
N ILE A 147 11.02 1.21 -4.66
CA ILE A 147 11.80 1.22 -3.41
C ILE A 147 13.31 1.28 -3.73
N ARG A 148 13.79 0.53 -4.71
CA ARG A 148 15.20 0.56 -5.15
C ARG A 148 15.59 1.90 -5.77
N ASN A 149 14.67 2.51 -6.54
CA ASN A 149 14.85 3.84 -7.10
C ASN A 149 14.67 4.94 -6.03
N ASN A 150 13.90 4.67 -4.96
CA ASN A 150 13.73 5.51 -3.77
C ASN A 150 14.81 5.28 -2.69
N SER A 151 15.97 4.70 -3.01
CA SER A 151 17.18 4.84 -2.17
C SER A 151 17.64 6.30 -2.06
N PHE A 152 17.01 7.18 -2.82
CA PHE A 152 17.03 8.62 -2.67
C PHE A 152 15.98 9.01 -1.61
N GLU A 153 16.42 9.17 -0.36
CA GLU A 153 15.56 9.66 0.71
C GLU A 153 15.18 11.12 0.43
N PHE A 154 13.88 11.36 0.19
CA PHE A 154 13.33 12.70 0.16
C PHE A 154 13.45 13.31 1.57
N THR A 155 14.25 14.35 1.68
CA THR A 155 14.35 15.13 2.91
C THR A 155 13.14 16.05 3.06
N ASN A 156 12.89 16.59 4.27
CA ASN A 156 11.85 17.60 4.47
C ASN A 156 12.05 18.84 3.57
N TYR A 157 13.30 19.16 3.25
CA TYR A 157 13.66 20.21 2.30
C TYR A 157 13.12 19.87 0.89
N ASP A 158 13.29 18.65 0.44
CA ASP A 158 12.86 18.21 -0.89
C ASP A 158 11.35 18.22 -1.04
N VAL A 159 10.66 17.69 -0.03
CA VAL A 159 9.19 17.71 0.04
C VAL A 159 8.71 19.15 -0.07
N TYR A 160 9.25 20.05 0.75
CA TYR A 160 8.85 21.44 0.75
C TYR A 160 9.16 22.15 -0.58
N LEU A 161 10.33 21.88 -1.17
CA LEU A 161 10.74 22.40 -2.48
C LEU A 161 9.75 21.98 -3.58
N VAL A 162 9.36 20.70 -3.60
CA VAL A 162 8.42 20.16 -4.58
C VAL A 162 7.00 20.69 -4.34
N GLU A 163 6.57 20.87 -3.09
CA GLU A 163 5.29 21.50 -2.76
C GLU A 163 5.18 22.94 -3.30
N LEU A 164 6.24 23.74 -3.21
CA LEU A 164 6.26 25.10 -3.75
C LEU A 164 6.13 25.10 -5.27
N LEU A 165 6.82 24.17 -5.97
CA LEU A 165 6.64 23.96 -7.41
C LEU A 165 5.21 23.50 -7.73
N ALA A 166 4.62 22.62 -6.94
CA ALA A 166 3.24 22.17 -7.13
C ALA A 166 2.20 23.29 -6.96
N LYS A 167 2.53 24.32 -6.17
CA LYS A 167 1.76 25.57 -6.02
C LYS A 167 1.99 26.57 -7.15
N GLY A 168 2.85 26.23 -8.13
CA GLY A 168 3.13 27.06 -9.28
C GLY A 168 4.24 28.11 -9.09
N TRP A 169 5.01 28.03 -8.00
CA TRP A 169 6.10 28.97 -7.71
C TRP A 169 7.25 28.78 -8.72
N ARG A 170 7.81 29.89 -9.17
CA ARG A 170 9.01 29.89 -9.99
C ARG A 170 10.26 29.73 -9.13
N GLN A 171 11.33 29.19 -9.68
CA GLN A 171 12.60 28.98 -8.94
C GLN A 171 13.15 30.28 -8.29
N GLN A 172 12.92 31.45 -8.90
CA GLN A 172 13.32 32.72 -8.32
C GLN A 172 12.52 33.05 -7.07
N GLU A 173 11.21 32.82 -7.09
CA GLU A 173 10.33 33.05 -5.95
C GLU A 173 10.68 32.11 -4.79
N ILE A 174 11.04 30.87 -5.10
CA ILE A 174 11.50 29.87 -4.12
C ILE A 174 12.84 30.30 -3.50
N GLU A 175 13.79 30.78 -4.32
CA GLU A 175 15.09 31.30 -3.85
C GLU A 175 14.87 32.44 -2.85
N ASP A 176 14.06 33.45 -3.23
CA ASP A 176 13.76 34.61 -2.41
C ASP A 176 13.06 34.20 -1.09
N HIS A 177 12.13 33.25 -1.19
CA HIS A 177 11.44 32.71 -0.01
C HIS A 177 12.42 31.97 0.92
N PHE A 178 13.27 31.11 0.41
CA PHE A 178 14.24 30.37 1.21
C PHE A 178 15.25 31.29 1.90
N LYS A 179 15.71 32.35 1.20
CA LYS A 179 16.55 33.39 1.80
C LYS A 179 15.84 34.11 2.94
N ASN A 180 14.59 34.50 2.73
CA ASN A 180 13.80 35.25 3.72
C ASN A 180 13.43 34.39 4.93
N THR A 181 13.28 33.09 4.77
CA THR A 181 12.93 32.13 5.84
C THR A 181 14.13 31.38 6.40
N ASN A 182 15.33 31.71 5.94
CA ASN A 182 16.60 31.09 6.37
C ASN A 182 16.67 29.56 6.16
N ILE A 183 15.98 29.06 5.14
CA ILE A 183 16.00 27.65 4.73
C ILE A 183 17.20 27.41 3.82
N LYS A 184 18.05 26.45 4.18
CA LYS A 184 19.27 26.14 3.40
C LYS A 184 19.18 24.74 2.78
N PRO A 185 19.77 24.56 1.57
CA PRO A 185 20.45 25.54 0.72
C PRO A 185 19.47 26.46 -0.02
N ASP A 186 19.79 27.75 -0.16
CA ASP A 186 18.92 28.81 -0.66
C ASP A 186 19.39 29.47 -1.96
N SER A 187 20.57 29.11 -2.49
CA SER A 187 21.03 29.69 -3.74
C SER A 187 20.32 29.02 -4.95
N ARG A 188 20.07 29.81 -5.98
CA ARG A 188 19.42 29.31 -7.20
C ARG A 188 20.13 28.09 -7.80
N SER A 189 21.45 28.11 -7.84
CA SER A 189 22.25 27.00 -8.36
C SER A 189 22.10 25.73 -7.52
N SER A 190 22.01 25.87 -6.20
CA SER A 190 21.79 24.73 -5.30
C SER A 190 20.39 24.16 -5.43
N ILE A 191 19.37 25.04 -5.55
CA ILE A 191 17.98 24.63 -5.78
C ILE A 191 17.87 23.89 -7.12
N GLU A 192 18.46 24.42 -8.20
CA GLU A 192 18.41 23.80 -9.52
C GLU A 192 19.15 22.46 -9.55
N LYS A 193 20.33 22.38 -8.92
CA LYS A 193 21.05 21.12 -8.75
C LYS A 193 20.19 20.08 -8.03
N ARG A 194 19.55 20.47 -6.92
CA ARG A 194 18.69 19.56 -6.16
C ARG A 194 17.48 19.11 -6.96
N LEU A 195 16.82 19.99 -7.69
CA LEU A 195 15.73 19.66 -8.60
C LEU A 195 16.18 18.71 -9.72
N SER A 196 17.42 18.85 -10.20
CA SER A 196 17.97 17.91 -11.19
C SER A 196 18.17 16.51 -10.59
N GLU A 197 18.73 16.42 -9.38
CA GLU A 197 18.91 15.16 -8.66
C GLU A 197 17.55 14.48 -8.39
N LEU A 198 16.52 15.25 -7.99
CA LEU A 198 15.16 14.74 -7.77
C LEU A 198 14.53 14.23 -9.08
N ARG A 199 14.67 14.96 -10.20
CA ARG A 199 14.20 14.49 -11.51
C ARG A 199 14.87 13.20 -11.93
N GLU A 200 16.18 13.11 -11.75
CA GLU A 200 16.96 11.93 -12.10
C GLU A 200 16.52 10.71 -11.26
N SER A 201 16.36 10.89 -9.93
CA SER A 201 15.93 9.83 -9.03
C SER A 201 14.53 9.28 -9.35
N LEU A 202 13.64 10.15 -9.86
CA LEU A 202 12.28 9.80 -10.28
C LEU A 202 12.16 9.44 -11.76
N SER A 203 13.26 9.52 -12.52
CA SER A 203 13.26 9.38 -13.99
C SER A 203 12.29 10.36 -14.68
N ALA A 204 12.10 11.54 -14.09
CA ALA A 204 11.22 12.59 -14.61
C ALA A 204 11.92 13.45 -15.65
N LYS A 205 11.25 13.74 -16.78
CA LYS A 205 11.80 14.54 -17.88
C LYS A 205 11.86 16.04 -17.56
N ASN A 206 10.99 16.51 -16.69
CA ASN A 206 10.86 17.92 -16.29
C ASN A 206 10.23 18.07 -14.91
N ASN A 207 10.19 19.30 -14.38
CA ASN A 207 9.63 19.57 -13.05
C ASN A 207 8.13 19.28 -12.97
N THR A 208 7.36 19.45 -14.03
CA THR A 208 5.93 19.16 -14.04
C THR A 208 5.68 17.66 -13.88
N GLU A 209 6.38 16.82 -14.64
CA GLU A 209 6.32 15.37 -14.52
C GLU A 209 6.80 14.91 -13.13
N MET A 210 7.87 15.51 -12.60
CA MET A 210 8.35 15.25 -11.25
C MET A 210 7.30 15.54 -10.19
N VAL A 211 6.60 16.68 -10.28
CA VAL A 211 5.50 17.03 -9.35
C VAL A 211 4.35 16.02 -9.42
N VAL A 212 3.97 15.60 -10.63
CA VAL A 212 2.94 14.57 -10.81
C VAL A 212 3.37 13.26 -10.17
N LEU A 213 4.59 12.80 -10.43
CA LEU A 213 5.14 11.59 -9.83
C LEU A 213 5.20 11.67 -8.29
N CYS A 214 5.62 12.82 -7.74
CA CYS A 214 5.64 13.01 -6.28
C CYS A 214 4.24 12.93 -5.66
N LYS A 215 3.20 13.43 -6.35
CA LYS A 215 1.80 13.26 -5.92
C LYS A 215 1.34 11.81 -6.01
N ASP A 216 1.63 11.15 -7.13
CA ASP A 216 1.25 9.74 -7.34
C ASP A 216 1.95 8.80 -6.36
N LEU A 217 3.16 9.13 -5.95
CA LEU A 217 3.94 8.39 -4.95
C LEU A 217 3.56 8.76 -3.50
N GLY A 218 2.69 9.76 -3.30
CA GLY A 218 2.30 10.23 -1.96
C GLY A 218 3.43 10.90 -1.18
N ILE A 219 4.40 11.52 -1.91
CA ILE A 219 5.50 12.30 -1.31
C ILE A 219 5.01 13.69 -0.92
N ILE A 220 4.08 14.26 -1.71
CA ILE A 220 3.42 15.57 -1.48
C ILE A 220 1.92 15.45 -1.65
#